data_d65ec101796948197c9f92d198e195ee
#
_entry.id   d65ec101796948197c9f92d198e195ee
#
_cell.length_a   1.000
_cell.length_b   1.000
_cell.length_c   1.000
_cell.angle_alpha   90.00
_cell.angle_beta   90.00
_cell.angle_gamma   90.00
#
_symmetry.space_group_name_H-M   'P 1'
#
loop_
_entity.id
_entity.type
_entity.pdbx_description
1 polymer ?
#
loop_
_entity_poly.entity_id
_entity_poly.type
_entity_poly.pdbx_seq_one_letter_code
_entity_poly.pdbx_strand_id
1 'polypeptide(L)'
;MANAILIPGKEKRVYGGHPWVFRSDIARVEGDFTPGDIVSVYSSKGKFLAKAFYNPQSQISLRIMSLHDEPIDRAFIFRRVKEAVDYRRTFADLRSCRLIFAESDRLPALIVDSFGDVLVLQCLALGMERFKQDVVDALVEEVHPQGIYERSDVPVRRLEGLEQLTGVMYGTVPVSYTHLRAHETV
;
A
#
# COMPACT_ATOMS: atom_id res chain seq x y z
N MET A 1 16.15 -13.17 1.28
CA MET A 1 15.06 -12.31 1.82
C MET A 1 15.48 -11.92 3.23
N ALA A 2 15.43 -10.64 3.54
CA ALA A 2 15.83 -10.13 4.85
C ALA A 2 14.78 -10.43 5.93
N ASN A 3 15.22 -10.46 7.19
CA ASN A 3 14.40 -10.73 8.36
C ASN A 3 14.50 -9.55 9.34
N ALA A 4 13.37 -8.98 9.72
CA ALA A 4 13.29 -7.96 10.75
C ALA A 4 12.88 -8.63 12.08
N ILE A 5 13.71 -8.44 13.12
CA ILE A 5 13.49 -9.00 14.44
C ILE A 5 13.03 -7.88 15.37
N LEU A 6 11.89 -8.07 16.02
CA LEU A 6 11.32 -7.10 16.94
C LEU A 6 11.95 -7.18 18.33
N ILE A 7 11.95 -6.04 19.03
CA ILE A 7 12.29 -5.95 20.45
C ILE A 7 11.28 -6.78 21.27
N PRO A 8 11.72 -7.46 22.37
CA PRO A 8 10.82 -8.21 23.22
C PRO A 8 9.59 -7.42 23.67
N GLY A 9 8.41 -8.00 23.50
CA GLY A 9 7.11 -7.41 23.87
C GLY A 9 6.46 -6.54 22.78
N LYS A 10 7.22 -6.15 21.73
CA LYS A 10 6.69 -5.32 20.63
C LYS A 10 5.85 -6.11 19.62
N GLU A 11 6.00 -7.43 19.60
CA GLU A 11 5.17 -8.34 18.82
C GLU A 11 3.68 -8.28 19.19
N LYS A 12 3.34 -7.82 20.39
CA LYS A 12 1.94 -7.69 20.85
C LYS A 12 1.11 -6.78 19.94
N ARG A 13 1.71 -5.74 19.38
CA ARG A 13 1.02 -4.84 18.43
C ARG A 13 0.64 -5.57 17.14
N VAL A 14 1.55 -6.38 16.60
CA VAL A 14 1.30 -7.18 15.40
C VAL A 14 0.22 -8.22 15.67
N TYR A 15 0.27 -8.93 16.80
CA TYR A 15 -0.79 -9.86 17.21
C TYR A 15 -2.14 -9.18 17.39
N GLY A 16 -2.15 -7.92 17.86
CA GLY A 16 -3.34 -7.11 17.99
C GLY A 16 -3.88 -6.55 16.66
N GLY A 17 -3.27 -6.92 15.53
CA GLY A 17 -3.70 -6.48 14.19
C GLY A 17 -3.25 -5.08 13.81
N HIS A 18 -2.30 -4.47 14.55
CA HIS A 18 -1.77 -3.16 14.18
C HIS A 18 -0.90 -3.28 12.92
N PRO A 19 -1.19 -2.51 11.86
CA PRO A 19 -0.55 -2.67 10.57
C PRO A 19 0.87 -2.07 10.49
N TRP A 20 1.32 -1.33 11.51
CA TRP A 20 2.58 -0.60 11.51
C TRP A 20 3.51 -1.06 12.62
N VAL A 21 4.80 -1.17 12.27
CA VAL A 21 5.90 -1.32 13.23
C VAL A 21 6.83 -0.13 13.09
N PHE A 22 7.06 0.57 14.18
CA PHE A 22 7.93 1.73 14.21
C PHE A 22 9.41 1.32 14.27
N ARG A 23 10.29 2.20 13.79
CA ARG A 23 11.74 1.98 13.83
C ARG A 23 12.23 1.60 15.23
N SER A 24 11.69 2.26 16.26
CA SER A 24 12.04 2.00 17.67
C SER A 24 11.61 0.62 18.18
N ASP A 25 10.78 -0.09 17.44
CA ASP A 25 10.28 -1.42 17.83
C ASP A 25 11.10 -2.56 17.18
N ILE A 26 12.04 -2.22 16.28
CA ILE A 26 12.90 -3.17 15.57
C ILE A 26 14.24 -3.28 16.32
N ALA A 27 14.61 -4.50 16.71
CA ALA A 27 15.91 -4.76 17.34
C ALA A 27 17.05 -4.77 16.32
N ARG A 28 16.83 -5.46 15.18
CA ARG A 28 17.78 -5.58 14.07
C ARG A 28 17.11 -6.09 12.81
N VAL A 29 17.79 -5.92 11.70
CA VAL A 29 17.41 -6.53 10.40
C VAL A 29 18.60 -7.37 9.94
N GLU A 30 18.35 -8.62 9.57
CA GLU A 30 19.34 -9.59 9.11
C GLU A 30 19.14 -9.90 7.63
N GLY A 31 20.25 -10.08 6.89
CA GLY A 31 20.26 -10.35 5.45
C GLY A 31 20.25 -9.08 4.61
N ASP A 32 20.46 -9.26 3.30
CA ASP A 32 20.53 -8.16 2.35
C ASP A 32 19.13 -7.68 1.96
N PHE A 33 18.97 -6.37 1.88
CA PHE A 33 17.74 -5.72 1.46
C PHE A 33 18.02 -4.40 0.74
N THR A 34 17.08 -3.99 -0.08
CA THR A 34 16.96 -2.63 -0.61
C THR A 34 15.76 -1.96 0.06
N PRO A 35 15.81 -0.65 0.41
CA PRO A 35 14.65 0.05 0.96
C PRO A 35 13.40 -0.17 0.10
N GLY A 36 12.29 -0.52 0.74
CA GLY A 36 11.03 -0.90 0.07
C GLY A 36 10.86 -2.40 -0.21
N ASP A 37 11.88 -3.23 0.05
CA ASP A 37 11.76 -4.69 -0.08
C ASP A 37 10.76 -5.29 0.90
N ILE A 38 10.21 -6.44 0.52
CA ILE A 38 9.46 -7.30 1.42
C ILE A 38 10.45 -8.04 2.32
N VAL A 39 10.19 -7.99 3.61
CA VAL A 39 10.92 -8.71 4.65
C VAL A 39 9.99 -9.59 5.46
N SER A 40 10.54 -10.65 6.04
CA SER A 40 9.84 -11.45 7.06
C SER A 40 10.04 -10.81 8.42
N VAL A 41 8.97 -10.68 9.20
CA VAL A 41 9.00 -10.10 10.54
C VAL A 41 8.92 -11.21 11.57
N TYR A 42 9.83 -11.18 12.55
CA TYR A 42 9.92 -12.17 13.61
C TYR A 42 9.89 -11.53 14.99
N SER A 43 9.33 -12.24 15.96
CA SER A 43 9.50 -11.89 17.37
C SER A 43 10.95 -12.09 17.82
N SER A 44 11.30 -11.53 18.98
CA SER A 44 12.61 -11.77 19.62
C SER A 44 12.90 -13.24 19.93
N LYS A 45 11.87 -14.09 19.95
CA LYS A 45 11.97 -15.54 20.17
C LYS A 45 12.01 -16.36 18.87
N GLY A 46 12.15 -15.70 17.72
CA GLY A 46 12.22 -16.37 16.42
C GLY A 46 10.88 -16.86 15.85
N LYS A 47 9.73 -16.46 16.45
CA LYS A 47 8.43 -16.80 15.89
C LYS A 47 8.09 -15.85 14.74
N PHE A 48 7.70 -16.39 13.57
CA PHE A 48 7.19 -15.62 12.45
C PHE A 48 5.94 -14.83 12.85
N LEU A 49 5.85 -13.58 12.40
CA LEU A 49 4.75 -12.67 12.69
C LEU A 49 4.02 -12.20 11.42
N ALA A 50 4.78 -11.80 10.38
CA ALA A 50 4.21 -11.16 9.20
C ALA A 50 5.21 -11.07 8.04
N LYS A 51 4.68 -10.75 6.85
CA LYS A 51 5.41 -10.14 5.73
C LYS A 51 5.11 -8.64 5.71
N ALA A 52 6.12 -7.82 5.47
CA ALA A 52 5.97 -6.36 5.50
C ALA A 52 6.89 -5.68 4.48
N PHE A 53 6.52 -4.48 4.02
CA PHE A 53 7.49 -3.57 3.43
C PHE A 53 8.45 -3.07 4.51
N TYR A 54 9.72 -2.94 4.14
CA TYR A 54 10.72 -2.35 5.02
C TYR A 54 11.33 -1.09 4.43
N ASN A 55 11.20 0.02 5.16
CA ASN A 55 11.87 1.28 4.83
C ASN A 55 12.60 1.82 6.06
N PRO A 56 13.96 1.74 6.10
CA PRO A 56 14.73 2.22 7.24
C PRO A 56 14.70 3.75 7.41
N GLN A 57 14.32 4.51 6.38
CA GLN A 57 14.21 5.97 6.45
C GLN A 57 12.92 6.43 7.12
N SER A 58 11.85 5.66 6.97
CA SER A 58 10.54 5.97 7.55
C SER A 58 10.51 5.71 9.06
N GLN A 59 9.74 6.53 9.80
CA GLN A 59 9.43 6.24 11.19
C GLN A 59 8.54 4.98 11.32
N ILE A 60 7.60 4.79 10.37
CA ILE A 60 6.84 3.55 10.21
C ILE A 60 7.68 2.63 9.34
N SER A 61 8.69 2.00 9.95
CA SER A 61 9.69 1.24 9.19
C SER A 61 9.16 -0.05 8.58
N LEU A 62 8.15 -0.69 9.20
CA LEU A 62 7.49 -1.85 8.61
C LEU A 62 5.98 -1.58 8.46
N ARG A 63 5.46 -1.85 7.27
CA ARG A 63 4.02 -1.84 6.97
C ARG A 63 3.60 -3.26 6.62
N ILE A 64 2.74 -3.85 7.45
CA ILE A 64 2.34 -5.25 7.35
C ILE A 64 1.49 -5.46 6.09
N MET A 65 1.87 -6.43 5.27
CA MET A 65 1.15 -6.86 4.07
C MET A 65 0.33 -8.12 4.31
N SER A 66 0.91 -9.08 5.03
CA SER A 66 0.24 -10.33 5.38
C SER A 66 0.73 -10.86 6.72
N LEU A 67 -0.19 -11.47 7.48
CA LEU A 67 0.13 -12.23 8.69
C LEU A 67 0.49 -13.69 8.39
N HIS A 68 0.45 -14.08 7.12
CA HIS A 68 0.82 -15.41 6.64
C HIS A 68 2.19 -15.40 5.97
N ASP A 69 2.90 -16.52 6.03
CA ASP A 69 4.15 -16.69 5.31
C ASP A 69 3.87 -17.08 3.86
N GLU A 70 3.51 -16.08 3.07
CA GLU A 70 3.14 -16.20 1.67
C GLU A 70 3.96 -15.24 0.80
N PRO A 71 4.11 -15.52 -0.50
CA PRO A 71 4.73 -14.59 -1.43
C PRO A 71 3.91 -13.29 -1.52
N ILE A 72 4.61 -12.16 -1.48
CA ILE A 72 4.02 -10.85 -1.78
C ILE A 72 4.52 -10.49 -3.17
N ASP A 73 3.73 -10.85 -4.16
CA ASP A 73 4.02 -10.73 -5.58
C ASP A 73 2.84 -10.10 -6.35
N ARG A 74 2.94 -10.06 -7.68
CA ARG A 74 1.86 -9.58 -8.54
C ARG A 74 0.51 -10.26 -8.24
N ALA A 75 0.49 -11.59 -8.07
CA ALA A 75 -0.74 -12.34 -7.81
C ALA A 75 -1.36 -11.95 -6.46
N PHE A 76 -0.52 -11.69 -5.45
CA PHE A 76 -0.97 -11.17 -4.17
C PHE A 76 -1.63 -9.79 -4.33
N ILE A 77 -1.03 -8.87 -5.08
CA ILE A 77 -1.58 -7.53 -5.31
C ILE A 77 -2.92 -7.62 -6.04
N PHE A 78 -3.01 -8.42 -7.11
CA PHE A 78 -4.26 -8.63 -7.85
C PHE A 78 -5.38 -9.13 -6.94
N ARG A 79 -5.09 -10.14 -6.11
CA ARG A 79 -6.06 -10.65 -5.14
C ARG A 79 -6.53 -9.57 -4.16
N ARG A 80 -5.62 -8.75 -3.62
CA ARG A 80 -5.96 -7.68 -2.67
C ARG A 80 -6.78 -6.57 -3.30
N VAL A 81 -6.43 -6.16 -4.50
CA VAL A 81 -7.21 -5.15 -5.26
C VAL A 81 -8.61 -5.70 -5.54
N LYS A 82 -8.70 -6.94 -6.01
CA LYS A 82 -10.00 -7.60 -6.25
C LYS A 82 -10.85 -7.67 -4.97
N GLU A 83 -10.28 -8.11 -3.84
CA GLU A 83 -10.97 -8.17 -2.54
C GLU A 83 -11.53 -6.79 -2.15
N ALA A 84 -10.76 -5.71 -2.33
CA ALA A 84 -11.18 -4.35 -2.02
C ALA A 84 -12.32 -3.88 -2.93
N VAL A 85 -12.21 -4.10 -4.23
CA VAL A 85 -13.25 -3.73 -5.21
C VAL A 85 -14.52 -4.53 -4.98
N ASP A 86 -14.42 -5.85 -4.77
CA ASP A 86 -15.59 -6.71 -4.51
C ASP A 86 -16.30 -6.29 -3.22
N TYR A 87 -15.55 -5.93 -2.19
CA TYR A 87 -16.15 -5.40 -0.96
C TYR A 87 -16.98 -4.13 -1.24
N ARG A 88 -16.45 -3.17 -2.03
CA ARG A 88 -17.19 -1.94 -2.39
C ARG A 88 -18.44 -2.24 -3.22
N ARG A 89 -18.41 -3.23 -4.11
CA ARG A 89 -19.59 -3.65 -4.90
C ARG A 89 -20.79 -4.03 -4.04
N THR A 90 -20.57 -4.43 -2.78
CA THR A 90 -21.67 -4.84 -1.90
C THR A 90 -22.51 -3.68 -1.34
N PHE A 91 -21.97 -2.45 -1.30
CA PHE A 91 -22.65 -1.33 -0.63
C PHE A 91 -22.45 0.06 -1.25
N ALA A 92 -21.59 0.19 -2.26
CA ALA A 92 -21.26 1.48 -2.85
C ALA A 92 -21.43 1.50 -4.37
N ASP A 93 -21.67 2.68 -4.92
CA ASP A 93 -21.51 2.91 -6.35
C ASP A 93 -20.02 3.02 -6.67
N LEU A 94 -19.50 2.04 -7.45
CA LEU A 94 -18.08 2.02 -7.83
C LEU A 94 -17.65 3.23 -8.65
N ARG A 95 -18.58 4.00 -9.21
CA ARG A 95 -18.29 5.22 -9.96
C ARG A 95 -18.05 6.45 -9.05
N SER A 96 -18.40 6.37 -7.78
CA SER A 96 -18.27 7.49 -6.84
C SER A 96 -17.99 6.99 -5.43
N CYS A 97 -16.83 6.37 -5.24
CA CYS A 97 -16.42 5.89 -3.92
C CYS A 97 -14.90 5.80 -3.78
N ARG A 98 -14.45 5.63 -2.55
CA ARG A 98 -13.08 5.19 -2.27
C ARG A 98 -12.99 3.69 -2.49
N LEU A 99 -12.34 3.29 -3.59
CA LEU A 99 -12.16 1.88 -3.96
C LEU A 99 -11.15 1.17 -3.06
N ILE A 100 -10.04 1.86 -2.73
CA ILE A 100 -9.00 1.33 -1.84
C ILE A 100 -8.68 2.36 -0.77
N PHE A 101 -8.69 1.91 0.49
CA PHE A 101 -8.40 2.74 1.65
C PHE A 101 -7.27 2.14 2.49
N ALA A 102 -6.07 2.16 1.94
CA ALA A 102 -4.79 1.86 2.60
C ALA A 102 -4.84 0.59 3.47
N GLU A 103 -4.46 0.73 4.73
CA GLU A 103 -4.38 -0.36 5.70
C GLU A 103 -5.72 -1.05 5.97
N SER A 104 -6.83 -0.34 5.79
CA SER A 104 -8.18 -0.91 5.94
C SER A 104 -8.46 -2.01 4.91
N ASP A 105 -7.87 -1.89 3.72
CA ASP A 105 -7.98 -2.88 2.65
C ASP A 105 -6.72 -3.76 2.53
N ARG A 106 -5.82 -3.69 3.52
CA ARG A 106 -4.55 -4.44 3.56
C ARG A 106 -3.65 -4.17 2.34
N LEU A 107 -3.74 -2.95 1.82
CA LEU A 107 -2.87 -2.37 0.79
C LEU A 107 -2.22 -1.10 1.37
N PRO A 108 -1.26 -1.22 2.29
CA PRO A 108 -0.75 -0.12 3.07
C PRO A 108 -0.28 1.06 2.23
N ALA A 109 -0.68 2.27 2.64
CA ALA A 109 -0.28 3.52 2.01
C ALA A 109 -0.74 3.69 0.55
N LEU A 110 -1.77 2.95 0.13
CA LEU A 110 -2.42 3.06 -1.18
C LEU A 110 -3.83 3.59 -1.02
N ILE A 111 -4.16 4.68 -1.71
CA ILE A 111 -5.53 5.20 -1.79
C ILE A 111 -5.94 5.23 -3.26
N VAL A 112 -7.14 4.77 -3.55
CA VAL A 112 -7.73 4.86 -4.89
C VAL A 112 -9.17 5.35 -4.75
N ASP A 113 -9.46 6.51 -5.32
CA ASP A 113 -10.79 7.08 -5.39
C ASP A 113 -11.32 7.02 -6.83
N SER A 114 -12.61 6.74 -6.98
CA SER A 114 -13.30 6.71 -8.26
C SER A 114 -14.14 7.97 -8.47
N PHE A 115 -14.01 8.56 -9.65
CA PHE A 115 -14.76 9.72 -10.11
C PHE A 115 -15.32 9.42 -11.50
N GLY A 116 -16.52 8.85 -11.57
CA GLY A 116 -17.10 8.37 -12.82
C GLY A 116 -16.29 7.23 -13.41
N ASP A 117 -15.75 7.44 -14.60
CA ASP A 117 -14.95 6.44 -15.32
C ASP A 117 -13.41 6.66 -15.13
N VAL A 118 -13.03 7.60 -14.26
CA VAL A 118 -11.62 7.91 -13.96
C VAL A 118 -11.29 7.53 -12.53
N LEU A 119 -10.15 6.87 -12.33
CA LEU A 119 -9.60 6.58 -11.01
C LEU A 119 -8.48 7.54 -10.67
N VAL A 120 -8.43 8.00 -9.42
CA VAL A 120 -7.32 8.80 -8.87
C VAL A 120 -6.58 7.96 -7.85
N LEU A 121 -5.31 7.68 -8.13
CA LEU A 121 -4.44 6.85 -7.31
C LEU A 121 -3.46 7.71 -6.54
N GLN A 122 -3.26 7.38 -5.27
CA GLN A 122 -2.25 7.97 -4.42
C GLN A 122 -1.41 6.88 -3.76
N CYS A 123 -0.11 6.86 -4.05
CA CYS A 123 0.87 5.93 -3.49
C CYS A 123 1.79 6.67 -2.52
N LEU A 124 1.79 6.31 -1.23
CA LEU A 124 2.40 7.09 -0.15
C LEU A 124 3.61 6.43 0.51
N ALA A 125 3.93 5.19 0.19
CA ALA A 125 5.05 4.46 0.79
C ALA A 125 5.96 3.83 -0.26
N LEU A 126 7.26 3.78 0.05
CA LEU A 126 8.30 3.26 -0.85
C LEU A 126 8.05 1.81 -1.25
N GLY A 127 7.59 0.96 -0.33
CA GLY A 127 7.29 -0.43 -0.65
C GLY A 127 6.12 -0.59 -1.62
N MET A 128 5.06 0.22 -1.46
CA MET A 128 3.92 0.21 -2.38
C MET A 128 4.28 0.76 -3.76
N GLU A 129 5.21 1.72 -3.85
CA GLU A 129 5.71 2.27 -5.11
C GLU A 129 6.23 1.17 -6.05
N ARG A 130 6.84 0.11 -5.50
CA ARG A 130 7.37 -1.03 -6.28
C ARG A 130 6.27 -1.87 -6.92
N PHE A 131 5.08 -1.90 -6.32
CA PHE A 131 3.91 -2.63 -6.81
C PHE A 131 2.90 -1.74 -7.53
N LYS A 132 3.21 -0.46 -7.70
CA LYS A 132 2.27 0.52 -8.28
C LYS A 132 1.75 0.10 -9.65
N GLN A 133 2.61 -0.44 -10.53
CA GLN A 133 2.17 -0.91 -11.84
C GLN A 133 1.25 -2.13 -11.73
N ASP A 134 1.53 -3.06 -10.83
CA ASP A 134 0.66 -4.22 -10.58
C ASP A 134 -0.71 -3.79 -10.06
N VAL A 135 -0.76 -2.74 -9.24
CA VAL A 135 -2.02 -2.13 -8.78
C VAL A 135 -2.80 -1.53 -9.95
N VAL A 136 -2.13 -0.78 -10.82
CA VAL A 136 -2.76 -0.19 -12.01
C VAL A 136 -3.35 -1.28 -12.91
N ASP A 137 -2.58 -2.32 -13.19
CA ASP A 137 -3.02 -3.44 -14.03
C ASP A 137 -4.23 -4.17 -13.41
N ALA A 138 -4.20 -4.40 -12.09
CA ALA A 138 -5.30 -5.03 -11.38
C ALA A 138 -6.57 -4.15 -11.39
N LEU A 139 -6.44 -2.83 -11.23
CA LEU A 139 -7.57 -1.91 -11.32
C LEU A 139 -8.17 -1.87 -12.73
N VAL A 140 -7.33 -1.92 -13.76
CA VAL A 140 -7.79 -2.01 -15.16
C VAL A 140 -8.60 -3.28 -15.38
N GLU A 141 -8.13 -4.42 -14.85
CA GLU A 141 -8.83 -5.71 -14.98
C GLU A 141 -10.15 -5.75 -14.20
N GLU A 142 -10.19 -5.18 -12.99
CA GLU A 142 -11.36 -5.29 -12.11
C GLU A 142 -12.44 -4.21 -12.34
N VAL A 143 -12.04 -3.02 -12.78
CA VAL A 143 -12.94 -1.84 -12.85
C VAL A 143 -13.17 -1.36 -14.28
N HIS A 144 -12.24 -1.65 -15.21
CA HIS A 144 -12.27 -1.20 -16.60
C HIS A 144 -12.41 0.34 -16.73
N PRO A 145 -11.58 1.15 -16.04
CA PRO A 145 -11.70 2.59 -16.09
C PRO A 145 -11.29 3.16 -17.46
N GLN A 146 -11.81 4.35 -17.80
CA GLN A 146 -11.34 5.11 -18.96
C GLN A 146 -9.91 5.58 -18.78
N GLY A 147 -9.53 5.92 -17.55
CA GLY A 147 -8.18 6.37 -17.21
C GLY A 147 -7.88 6.29 -15.72
N ILE A 148 -6.57 6.21 -15.41
CA ILE A 148 -6.05 6.27 -14.04
C ILE A 148 -5.05 7.41 -13.97
N TYR A 149 -5.22 8.31 -13.00
CA TYR A 149 -4.36 9.44 -12.74
C TYR A 149 -3.68 9.32 -11.39
N GLU A 150 -2.36 9.48 -11.33
CA GLU A 150 -1.62 9.54 -10.07
C GLU A 150 -1.64 10.95 -9.47
N ARG A 151 -1.97 11.05 -8.19
CA ARG A 151 -1.93 12.28 -7.37
C ARG A 151 -1.11 12.04 -6.11
N SER A 152 0.13 11.65 -6.28
CA SER A 152 1.10 11.40 -5.19
C SER A 152 1.92 12.65 -4.85
N ASP A 153 1.37 13.86 -5.06
CA ASP A 153 2.01 15.16 -4.83
C ASP A 153 1.80 15.67 -3.38
N VAL A 154 1.95 14.79 -2.41
CA VAL A 154 1.75 15.10 -0.99
C VAL A 154 3.04 15.07 -0.19
N PRO A 155 3.19 15.97 0.84
CA PRO A 155 4.43 16.10 1.61
C PRO A 155 4.89 14.82 2.34
N VAL A 156 3.95 13.94 2.72
CA VAL A 156 4.25 12.71 3.44
C VAL A 156 5.19 11.77 2.67
N ARG A 157 5.19 11.84 1.33
CA ARG A 157 6.11 11.04 0.49
C ARG A 157 7.59 11.33 0.78
N ARG A 158 7.93 12.57 1.14
CA ARG A 158 9.31 12.94 1.51
C ARG A 158 9.81 12.19 2.74
N LEU A 159 8.90 11.85 3.68
CA LEU A 159 9.24 11.05 4.87
C LEU A 159 9.57 9.59 4.52
N GLU A 160 9.12 9.13 3.36
CA GLU A 160 9.41 7.82 2.80
C GLU A 160 10.62 7.82 1.84
N GLY A 161 11.25 8.98 1.59
CA GLY A 161 12.34 9.13 0.63
C GLY A 161 11.85 9.16 -0.83
N LEU A 162 10.59 9.52 -1.07
CA LEU A 162 9.96 9.57 -2.39
C LEU A 162 9.75 11.00 -2.86
N GLU A 163 9.88 11.21 -4.16
CA GLU A 163 9.49 12.44 -4.82
C GLU A 163 7.96 12.55 -4.95
N GLN A 164 7.49 13.80 -5.05
CA GLN A 164 6.09 14.08 -5.35
C GLN A 164 5.84 13.85 -6.84
N LEU A 165 4.81 13.07 -7.16
CA LEU A 165 4.50 12.69 -8.54
C LEU A 165 3.03 12.95 -8.87
N THR A 166 2.79 13.36 -10.13
CA THR A 166 1.47 13.41 -10.75
C THR A 166 1.59 12.96 -12.19
N GLY A 167 0.55 12.34 -12.72
CA GLY A 167 0.53 11.97 -14.14
C GLY A 167 -0.51 10.91 -14.49
N VAL A 168 -0.73 10.74 -15.78
CA VAL A 168 -1.58 9.69 -16.31
C VAL A 168 -0.82 8.36 -16.22
N MET A 169 -1.41 7.38 -15.54
CA MET A 169 -0.87 6.02 -15.40
C MET A 169 -1.47 5.06 -16.42
N TYR A 170 -2.71 5.29 -16.84
CA TYR A 170 -3.42 4.45 -17.80
C TYR A 170 -4.49 5.26 -18.55
N GLY A 171 -4.70 4.92 -19.82
CA GLY A 171 -5.81 5.40 -20.64
C GLY A 171 -5.83 6.91 -20.86
N THR A 172 -7.03 7.47 -20.87
CA THR A 172 -7.26 8.91 -21.11
C THR A 172 -7.95 9.55 -19.91
N VAL A 173 -7.37 10.64 -19.42
CA VAL A 173 -7.90 11.41 -18.28
C VAL A 173 -8.21 12.82 -18.75
N PRO A 174 -9.50 13.26 -18.74
CA PRO A 174 -9.87 14.65 -19.06
C PRO A 174 -9.19 15.65 -18.11
N VAL A 175 -8.81 16.82 -18.63
CA VAL A 175 -8.10 17.87 -17.85
C VAL A 175 -8.86 18.28 -16.59
N SER A 176 -10.19 18.26 -16.61
CA SER A 176 -11.03 18.55 -15.44
C SER A 176 -10.75 17.65 -14.23
N TYR A 177 -10.26 16.43 -14.45
CA TYR A 177 -9.93 15.48 -13.38
C TYR A 177 -8.51 15.64 -12.83
N THR A 178 -7.61 16.31 -13.53
CA THR A 178 -6.22 16.50 -13.06
C THR A 178 -6.12 17.44 -11.85
N HIS A 179 -7.19 18.16 -11.51
CA HIS A 179 -7.28 19.01 -10.32
C HIS A 179 -7.91 18.34 -9.10
N LEU A 180 -8.53 17.16 -9.26
CA LEU A 180 -9.12 16.42 -8.15
C LEU A 180 -8.05 15.92 -7.19
N ARG A 181 -8.33 15.98 -5.90
CA ARG A 181 -7.48 15.41 -4.83
C ARG A 181 -8.17 14.21 -4.24
N ALA A 182 -7.40 13.18 -3.86
CA ALA A 182 -7.91 11.95 -3.23
C ALA A 182 -8.64 12.18 -1.87
N HIS A 183 -8.70 13.42 -1.38
CA HIS A 183 -9.34 13.78 -0.10
C HIS A 183 -10.64 14.58 -0.26
N GLU A 184 -11.10 14.85 -1.48
CA GLU A 184 -12.30 15.67 -1.73
C GLU A 184 -13.60 14.85 -1.83
N THR A 185 -13.54 13.56 -1.55
CA THR A 185 -14.74 12.74 -1.33
C THR A 185 -15.23 12.94 0.10
N VAL A 186 -16.19 13.80 0.28
CA VAL A 186 -16.96 13.97 1.52
C VAL A 186 -17.95 12.80 1.64
#